data_4348541406d668c93f7ec1075ef8ea2e
#
_entry.id   4348541406d668c93f7ec1075ef8ea2e
#
_cell.length_a   1.000
_cell.length_b   1.000
_cell.length_c   1.000
_cell.angle_alpha   90.00
_cell.angle_beta   90.00
_cell.angle_gamma   90.00
#
_symmetry.space_group_name_H-M   'P 1'
#
loop_
_entity.id
_entity.type
_entity.pdbx_description
1 polymer ?
#
loop_
_entity_poly.entity_id
_entity_poly.type
_entity_poly.pdbx_seq_one_letter_code
_entity_poly.pdbx_strand_id
1 'polypeptide(L)'
;PVLICAPAGKSEAALRSIIAHTGALAGNTGLRDSWLRGHGVVLIEDPVAMFEAAVLLSHHRKLRTNGAAAALQSGGACTLFAEASGDAGLPLPEFAGATKRALRKALPSFASQNNPLDVTGQAAVETDMYVDALVALANDPGIGLVAFDAFPPRIPGETPWADPVPDKAIE
;
A
#
# COMPACT_ATOMS: atom_id res chain seq x y z
N PRO A 1 2.22 -17.09 14.18
CA PRO A 1 2.59 -15.71 14.44
C PRO A 1 3.71 -15.28 13.50
N VAL A 2 3.70 -14.01 13.06
CA VAL A 2 4.77 -13.40 12.27
C VAL A 2 5.58 -12.53 13.20
N LEU A 3 6.91 -12.67 13.15
CA LEU A 3 7.83 -11.79 13.87
C LEU A 3 8.32 -10.70 12.93
N ILE A 4 8.18 -9.44 13.36
CA ILE A 4 8.67 -8.28 12.66
C ILE A 4 9.64 -7.54 13.54
N CYS A 5 10.75 -7.09 13.00
CA CYS A 5 11.79 -6.39 13.75
C CYS A 5 12.30 -5.19 12.94
N ALA A 6 12.45 -4.05 13.61
CA ALA A 6 13.19 -2.90 13.09
C ALA A 6 14.64 -2.97 13.63
N PRO A 7 15.61 -3.41 12.80
CA PRO A 7 16.97 -3.60 13.27
C PRO A 7 17.69 -2.26 13.41
N ALA A 8 18.31 -2.03 14.57
CA ALA A 8 19.13 -0.85 14.86
C ALA A 8 20.62 -1.19 14.94
N GLY A 9 21.47 -0.18 14.96
CA GLY A 9 22.91 -0.34 15.21
C GLY A 9 23.77 -0.46 13.96
N LYS A 10 23.34 0.05 12.81
CA LYS A 10 24.10 0.02 11.56
C LYS A 10 25.18 1.09 11.45
N SER A 11 25.01 2.22 12.13
CA SER A 11 26.00 3.30 12.15
C SER A 11 26.83 3.28 13.42
N GLU A 12 28.05 3.81 13.36
CA GLU A 12 28.91 3.96 14.55
C GLU A 12 28.25 4.78 15.67
N ALA A 13 27.50 5.82 15.30
CA ALA A 13 26.77 6.63 16.29
C ALA A 13 25.68 5.81 16.99
N ALA A 14 24.93 4.99 16.24
CA ALA A 14 23.93 4.09 16.81
C ALA A 14 24.58 3.02 17.71
N LEU A 15 25.72 2.47 17.32
CA LEU A 15 26.47 1.52 18.14
C LEU A 15 26.90 2.15 19.47
N ARG A 16 27.47 3.36 19.43
CA ARG A 16 27.85 4.09 20.69
C ARG A 16 26.65 4.32 21.59
N SER A 17 25.50 4.68 21.01
CA SER A 17 24.24 4.89 21.74
C SER A 17 23.77 3.61 22.42
N ILE A 18 23.79 2.49 21.70
CA ILE A 18 23.40 1.18 22.24
C ILE A 18 24.30 0.78 23.42
N ILE A 19 25.61 0.91 23.26
CA ILE A 19 26.56 0.60 24.33
C ILE A 19 26.32 1.47 25.56
N ALA A 20 26.11 2.78 25.36
CA ALA A 20 25.85 3.72 26.45
C ALA A 20 24.53 3.43 27.19
N HIS A 21 23.51 2.92 26.46
CA HIS A 21 22.20 2.64 27.05
C HIS A 21 22.10 1.26 27.72
N THR A 22 22.70 0.24 27.11
CA THR A 22 22.54 -1.15 27.56
C THR A 22 23.77 -1.75 28.24
N GLY A 23 24.93 -1.12 28.10
CA GLY A 23 26.21 -1.69 28.49
C GLY A 23 26.64 -2.91 27.68
N ALA A 24 25.86 -3.32 26.70
CA ALA A 24 26.15 -4.49 25.88
C ALA A 24 26.98 -4.11 24.66
N LEU A 25 27.95 -4.98 24.31
CA LEU A 25 28.65 -4.88 23.03
C LEU A 25 27.67 -5.19 21.90
N ALA A 26 27.53 -4.24 20.97
CA ALA A 26 26.80 -4.50 19.77
C ALA A 26 27.61 -5.45 18.89
N GLY A 27 27.07 -6.64 18.63
CA GLY A 27 27.68 -7.62 17.76
C GLY A 27 27.64 -7.21 16.27
N ASN A 28 28.11 -8.08 15.40
CA ASN A 28 28.04 -7.87 13.96
C ASN A 28 26.57 -7.83 13.50
N THR A 29 26.13 -6.64 13.07
CA THR A 29 24.72 -6.40 12.66
C THR A 29 24.33 -7.20 11.42
N GLY A 30 25.25 -7.39 10.48
CA GLY A 30 25.00 -8.21 9.29
C GLY A 30 24.77 -9.68 9.61
N LEU A 31 25.55 -10.23 10.55
CA LEU A 31 25.36 -11.59 11.01
C LEU A 31 24.03 -11.76 11.75
N ARG A 32 23.69 -10.82 12.62
CA ARG A 32 22.40 -10.78 13.31
C ARG A 32 21.24 -10.75 12.33
N ASP A 33 21.29 -9.84 11.36
CA ASP A 33 20.21 -9.66 10.39
C ASP A 33 20.06 -10.92 9.49
N SER A 34 21.17 -11.53 9.10
CA SER A 34 21.14 -12.79 8.34
C SER A 34 20.56 -13.93 9.17
N TRP A 35 20.91 -14.02 10.45
CA TRP A 35 20.36 -15.03 11.35
C TRP A 35 18.85 -14.84 11.55
N LEU A 36 18.39 -13.59 11.79
CA LEU A 36 16.97 -13.28 11.93
C LEU A 36 16.17 -13.65 10.67
N ARG A 37 16.66 -13.26 9.49
CA ARG A 37 16.01 -13.65 8.22
C ARG A 37 15.97 -15.16 8.04
N GLY A 38 17.04 -15.88 8.39
CA GLY A 38 17.09 -17.35 8.32
C GLY A 38 16.07 -18.02 9.23
N HIS A 39 15.58 -17.32 10.26
CA HIS A 39 14.51 -17.80 11.16
C HIS A 39 13.12 -17.23 10.82
N GLY A 40 12.95 -16.63 9.63
CA GLY A 40 11.67 -16.14 9.16
C GLY A 40 11.22 -14.82 9.79
N VAL A 41 12.13 -14.07 10.40
CA VAL A 41 11.84 -12.73 10.93
C VAL A 41 11.83 -11.72 9.78
N VAL A 42 10.77 -10.94 9.67
CA VAL A 42 10.66 -9.84 8.71
C VAL A 42 11.41 -8.63 9.28
N LEU A 43 12.44 -8.18 8.56
CA LEU A 43 13.21 -7.00 8.94
C LEU A 43 12.76 -5.79 8.14
N ILE A 44 12.29 -4.75 8.84
CA ILE A 44 11.84 -3.48 8.26
C ILE A 44 12.60 -2.36 8.96
N GLU A 45 13.37 -1.57 8.21
CA GLU A 45 14.30 -0.59 8.78
C GLU A 45 13.58 0.66 9.32
N ASP A 46 12.50 1.06 8.66
CA ASP A 46 11.66 2.17 9.09
C ASP A 46 10.65 1.70 10.15
N PRO A 47 10.67 2.27 11.38
CA PRO A 47 9.72 1.92 12.41
C PRO A 47 8.26 2.18 12.03
N VAL A 48 7.96 3.22 11.24
CA VAL A 48 6.60 3.51 10.78
C VAL A 48 6.12 2.40 9.87
N ALA A 49 6.91 2.07 8.84
CA ALA A 49 6.61 0.96 7.93
C ALA A 49 6.52 -0.39 8.67
N MET A 50 7.27 -0.57 9.76
CA MET A 50 7.15 -1.76 10.62
C MET A 50 5.76 -1.84 11.29
N PHE A 51 5.25 -0.74 11.82
CA PHE A 51 3.89 -0.71 12.40
C PHE A 51 2.81 -0.94 11.35
N GLU A 52 2.92 -0.32 10.17
CA GLU A 52 2.00 -0.53 9.05
C GLU A 52 1.98 -2.00 8.60
N ALA A 53 3.17 -2.60 8.46
CA ALA A 53 3.29 -4.02 8.13
C ALA A 53 2.70 -4.91 9.24
N ALA A 54 2.86 -4.55 10.52
CA ALA A 54 2.27 -5.28 11.63
C ALA A 54 0.73 -5.25 11.56
N VAL A 55 0.15 -4.09 11.27
CA VAL A 55 -1.31 -3.95 11.07
C VAL A 55 -1.77 -4.79 9.90
N LEU A 56 -1.12 -4.69 8.74
CA LEU A 56 -1.46 -5.48 7.55
C LEU A 56 -1.39 -6.98 7.86
N LEU A 57 -0.33 -7.45 8.48
CA LEU A 57 -0.11 -8.86 8.78
C LEU A 57 -0.98 -9.38 9.93
N SER A 58 -1.48 -8.52 10.81
CA SER A 58 -2.43 -8.91 11.87
C SER A 58 -3.79 -9.33 11.29
N HIS A 59 -4.18 -8.75 10.16
CA HIS A 59 -5.41 -9.08 9.42
C HIS A 59 -5.16 -10.11 8.33
N HIS A 60 -4.01 -10.77 8.33
CA HIS A 60 -3.56 -11.60 7.22
C HIS A 60 -4.55 -12.71 6.87
N ARG A 61 -4.89 -12.76 5.62
CA ARG A 61 -5.45 -13.93 4.95
C ARG A 61 -4.39 -14.45 3.99
N LYS A 62 -4.35 -15.74 3.77
CA LYS A 62 -3.48 -16.30 2.73
C LYS A 62 -3.91 -15.70 1.39
N LEU A 63 -2.98 -15.01 0.72
CA LEU A 63 -3.24 -14.48 -0.60
C LEU A 63 -3.47 -15.60 -1.60
N ARG A 64 -4.39 -15.40 -2.54
CA ARG A 64 -4.68 -16.37 -3.62
C ARG A 64 -3.52 -16.45 -4.62
N THR A 65 -2.86 -15.32 -4.84
CA THR A 65 -1.74 -15.16 -5.76
C THR A 65 -0.84 -14.03 -5.26
N ASN A 66 0.37 -13.93 -5.79
CA ASN A 66 1.33 -12.89 -5.43
C ASN A 66 1.13 -11.59 -6.21
N GLY A 67 0.21 -11.55 -7.18
CA GLY A 67 -0.07 -10.35 -7.95
C GLY A 67 -0.76 -9.29 -7.09
N ALA A 68 -0.33 -8.04 -7.25
CA ALA A 68 -0.99 -6.90 -6.65
C ALA A 68 -1.62 -6.01 -7.72
N ALA A 69 -2.62 -5.24 -7.34
CA ALA A 69 -3.18 -4.14 -8.12
C ALA A 69 -3.31 -2.90 -7.25
N ALA A 70 -3.31 -1.74 -7.88
CA ALA A 70 -3.72 -0.52 -7.20
C ALA A 70 -4.82 0.19 -8.00
N ALA A 71 -5.78 0.80 -7.28
CA ALA A 71 -6.76 1.73 -7.82
C ALA A 71 -6.55 3.09 -7.17
N LEU A 72 -6.05 4.05 -7.94
CA LEU A 72 -5.63 5.35 -7.43
C LEU A 72 -6.29 6.47 -8.24
N GLN A 73 -6.54 7.61 -7.60
CA GLN A 73 -7.28 8.72 -8.21
C GLN A 73 -6.39 9.69 -9.01
N SER A 74 -5.13 9.32 -9.25
CA SER A 74 -4.16 10.17 -9.93
C SER A 74 -3.16 9.34 -10.71
N GLY A 75 -2.92 9.68 -11.97
CA GLY A 75 -1.87 9.08 -12.79
C GLY A 75 -0.46 9.24 -12.20
N GLY A 76 -0.20 10.35 -11.49
CA GLY A 76 1.04 10.55 -10.75
C GLY A 76 1.20 9.54 -9.61
N ALA A 77 0.14 9.30 -8.84
CA ALA A 77 0.14 8.29 -7.78
C ALA A 77 0.34 6.88 -8.36
N CYS A 78 -0.30 6.59 -9.50
CA CYS A 78 -0.10 5.32 -10.21
C CYS A 78 1.37 5.11 -10.59
N THR A 79 2.02 6.14 -11.12
CA THR A 79 3.44 6.08 -11.50
C THR A 79 4.32 5.81 -10.28
N LEU A 80 4.14 6.56 -9.19
CA LEU A 80 4.90 6.37 -7.95
C LEU A 80 4.68 4.99 -7.34
N PHE A 81 3.44 4.50 -7.36
CA PHE A 81 3.12 3.16 -6.88
C PHE A 81 3.80 2.07 -7.73
N ALA A 82 3.81 2.23 -9.05
CA ALA A 82 4.46 1.29 -9.95
C ALA A 82 5.98 1.25 -9.72
N GLU A 83 6.63 2.39 -9.56
CA GLU A 83 8.05 2.50 -9.24
C GLU A 83 8.38 1.80 -7.91
N ALA A 84 7.67 2.16 -6.84
CA ALA A 84 7.87 1.55 -5.52
C ALA A 84 7.61 0.03 -5.53
N SER A 85 6.63 -0.42 -6.32
CA SER A 85 6.35 -1.85 -6.50
C SER A 85 7.49 -2.56 -7.22
N GLY A 86 8.06 -1.93 -8.24
CA GLY A 86 9.23 -2.45 -8.96
C GLY A 86 10.43 -2.61 -8.04
N ASP A 87 10.74 -1.58 -7.25
CA ASP A 87 11.85 -1.60 -6.29
C ASP A 87 11.66 -2.67 -5.20
N ALA A 88 10.43 -2.89 -4.77
CA ALA A 88 10.08 -3.92 -3.78
C ALA A 88 9.95 -5.33 -4.39
N GLY A 89 10.01 -5.48 -5.71
CA GLY A 89 9.77 -6.75 -6.40
C GLY A 89 8.31 -7.23 -6.27
N LEU A 90 7.36 -6.31 -6.06
CA LEU A 90 5.93 -6.62 -5.98
C LEU A 90 5.34 -6.73 -7.39
N PRO A 91 4.86 -7.92 -7.83
CA PRO A 91 4.34 -8.09 -9.17
C PRO A 91 3.05 -7.31 -9.40
N LEU A 92 3.00 -6.53 -10.47
CA LEU A 92 1.80 -5.83 -10.96
C LEU A 92 1.39 -6.46 -12.32
N PRO A 93 0.69 -7.60 -12.33
CA PRO A 93 0.33 -8.27 -13.59
C PRO A 93 -0.70 -7.44 -14.37
N GLU A 94 -0.75 -7.65 -15.68
CA GLU A 94 -1.85 -7.14 -16.49
C GLU A 94 -3.18 -7.76 -16.04
N PHE A 95 -4.24 -6.97 -16.09
CA PHE A 95 -5.58 -7.45 -15.74
C PHE A 95 -6.08 -8.46 -16.77
N ALA A 96 -6.80 -9.46 -16.28
CA ALA A 96 -7.47 -10.44 -17.12
C ALA A 96 -8.50 -9.77 -18.06
N GLY A 97 -8.77 -10.40 -19.20
CA GLY A 97 -9.71 -9.86 -20.19
C GLY A 97 -11.12 -9.61 -19.64
N ALA A 98 -11.57 -10.43 -18.69
CA ALA A 98 -12.84 -10.21 -18.00
C ALA A 98 -12.84 -8.95 -17.14
N THR A 99 -11.76 -8.74 -16.38
CA THR A 99 -11.54 -7.55 -15.55
C THR A 99 -11.47 -6.29 -16.40
N LYS A 100 -10.69 -6.31 -17.49
CA LYS A 100 -10.63 -5.18 -18.44
C LYS A 100 -12.00 -4.83 -19.02
N ARG A 101 -12.87 -5.84 -19.28
CA ARG A 101 -14.26 -5.59 -19.72
C ARG A 101 -15.13 -4.98 -18.63
N ALA A 102 -15.00 -5.43 -17.39
CA ALA A 102 -15.72 -4.86 -16.25
C ALA A 102 -15.32 -3.39 -16.01
N LEU A 103 -14.02 -3.12 -16.01
CA LEU A 103 -13.48 -1.76 -15.87
C LEU A 103 -13.95 -0.81 -16.98
N ARG A 104 -14.03 -1.27 -18.23
CA ARG A 104 -14.59 -0.45 -19.32
C ARG A 104 -16.06 -0.09 -19.16
N LYS A 105 -16.82 -0.86 -18.38
CA LYS A 105 -18.22 -0.53 -18.05
C LYS A 105 -18.33 0.41 -16.88
N ALA A 106 -17.43 0.27 -15.89
CA ALA A 106 -17.45 1.05 -14.68
C ALA A 106 -16.83 2.45 -14.87
N LEU A 107 -15.76 2.54 -15.66
CA LEU A 107 -14.96 3.76 -15.80
C LEU A 107 -15.31 4.56 -17.06
N PRO A 108 -15.03 5.88 -17.05
CA PRO A 108 -15.14 6.71 -18.24
C PRO A 108 -14.34 6.14 -19.42
N SER A 109 -14.79 6.41 -20.64
CA SER A 109 -14.20 5.86 -21.86
C SER A 109 -12.74 6.25 -22.09
N PHE A 110 -12.28 7.34 -21.47
CA PHE A 110 -10.89 7.80 -21.56
C PHE A 110 -9.96 7.13 -20.51
N ALA A 111 -10.52 6.44 -19.50
CA ALA A 111 -9.72 5.78 -18.48
C ALA A 111 -9.00 4.55 -19.05
N SER A 112 -7.72 4.41 -18.75
CA SER A 112 -6.95 3.22 -19.11
C SER A 112 -7.29 2.04 -18.20
N GLN A 113 -7.13 0.81 -18.71
CA GLN A 113 -7.30 -0.40 -17.89
C GLN A 113 -5.96 -1.04 -17.60
N ASN A 114 -4.99 -0.23 -17.20
CA ASN A 114 -3.64 -0.67 -16.82
C ASN A 114 -3.55 -0.92 -15.30
N ASN A 115 -2.57 -1.66 -14.89
CA ASN A 115 -2.22 -1.85 -13.48
C ASN A 115 -0.89 -1.12 -13.20
N PRO A 116 -0.83 -0.14 -12.31
CA PRO A 116 -1.92 0.45 -11.49
C PRO A 116 -3.05 1.09 -12.31
N LEU A 117 -4.28 1.04 -11.75
CA LEU A 117 -5.47 1.60 -12.35
C LEU A 117 -5.64 3.06 -11.93
N ASP A 118 -5.57 3.99 -12.87
CA ASP A 118 -6.01 5.37 -12.66
C ASP A 118 -7.53 5.44 -12.79
N VAL A 119 -8.22 5.53 -11.65
CA VAL A 119 -9.68 5.67 -11.63
C VAL A 119 -10.14 7.11 -11.87
N THR A 120 -9.22 8.03 -12.04
CA THR A 120 -9.40 9.47 -12.23
C THR A 120 -9.97 10.20 -11.01
N GLY A 121 -9.82 11.53 -10.98
CA GLY A 121 -10.40 12.37 -9.92
C GLY A 121 -11.93 12.32 -9.84
N GLN A 122 -12.61 11.82 -10.88
CA GLN A 122 -14.05 11.63 -10.90
C GLN A 122 -14.52 10.62 -9.84
N ALA A 123 -13.68 9.66 -9.48
CA ALA A 123 -13.94 8.70 -8.42
C ALA A 123 -14.18 9.33 -7.04
N ALA A 124 -13.69 10.55 -6.82
CA ALA A 124 -13.95 11.30 -5.59
C ALA A 124 -15.41 11.76 -5.46
N VAL A 125 -16.13 11.84 -6.59
CA VAL A 125 -17.52 12.32 -6.66
C VAL A 125 -18.48 11.17 -6.96
N GLU A 126 -18.05 10.24 -7.83
CA GLU A 126 -18.82 9.08 -8.25
C GLU A 126 -18.35 7.81 -7.51
N THR A 127 -18.76 7.68 -6.26
CA THR A 127 -18.33 6.59 -5.38
C THR A 127 -18.67 5.20 -5.93
N ASP A 128 -19.83 5.05 -6.58
CA ASP A 128 -20.25 3.76 -7.16
C ASP A 128 -19.29 3.27 -8.25
N MET A 129 -18.81 4.19 -9.09
CA MET A 129 -17.79 3.92 -10.09
C MET A 129 -16.51 3.35 -9.46
N TYR A 130 -16.09 3.94 -8.34
CA TYR A 130 -14.90 3.49 -7.61
C TYR A 130 -15.09 2.10 -7.00
N VAL A 131 -16.24 1.87 -6.37
CA VAL A 131 -16.60 0.56 -5.80
C VAL A 131 -16.62 -0.52 -6.87
N ASP A 132 -17.25 -0.25 -8.02
CA ASP A 132 -17.30 -1.19 -9.15
C ASP A 132 -15.90 -1.53 -9.67
N ALA A 133 -15.02 -0.54 -9.76
CA ALA A 133 -13.62 -0.77 -10.13
C ALA A 133 -12.91 -1.66 -9.11
N LEU A 134 -13.03 -1.39 -7.81
CA LEU A 134 -12.43 -2.21 -6.75
C LEU A 134 -12.96 -3.65 -6.78
N VAL A 135 -14.25 -3.83 -6.99
CA VAL A 135 -14.88 -5.16 -7.12
C VAL A 135 -14.32 -5.90 -8.34
N ALA A 136 -14.13 -5.22 -9.46
CA ALA A 136 -13.53 -5.82 -10.66
C ALA A 136 -12.10 -6.29 -10.39
N LEU A 137 -11.27 -5.48 -9.72
CA LEU A 137 -9.90 -5.85 -9.35
C LEU A 137 -9.86 -7.01 -8.34
N ALA A 138 -10.71 -6.98 -7.33
CA ALA A 138 -10.78 -8.02 -6.31
C ALA A 138 -11.18 -9.40 -6.87
N ASN A 139 -11.90 -9.42 -7.99
CA ASN A 139 -12.30 -10.65 -8.68
C ASN A 139 -11.32 -11.08 -9.79
N ASP A 140 -10.26 -10.33 -10.05
CA ASP A 140 -9.25 -10.73 -11.03
C ASP A 140 -8.47 -11.96 -10.53
N PRO A 141 -8.36 -13.03 -11.34
CA PRO A 141 -7.67 -14.24 -10.93
C PRO A 141 -6.17 -14.06 -10.69
N GLY A 142 -5.54 -13.06 -11.30
CA GLY A 142 -4.13 -12.74 -11.14
C GLY A 142 -3.83 -11.87 -9.92
N ILE A 143 -4.86 -11.33 -9.25
CA ILE A 143 -4.70 -10.37 -8.16
C ILE A 143 -5.02 -11.01 -6.80
N GLY A 144 -4.06 -10.95 -5.90
CA GLY A 144 -4.20 -11.39 -4.50
C GLY A 144 -4.31 -10.24 -3.51
N LEU A 145 -3.83 -9.05 -3.89
CA LEU A 145 -3.85 -7.84 -3.07
C LEU A 145 -4.31 -6.65 -3.91
N VAL A 146 -5.25 -5.87 -3.39
CA VAL A 146 -5.67 -4.59 -3.99
C VAL A 146 -5.35 -3.47 -3.01
N ALA A 147 -4.50 -2.54 -3.45
CA ALA A 147 -4.26 -1.27 -2.78
C ALA A 147 -5.17 -0.20 -3.38
N PHE A 148 -5.64 0.74 -2.56
CA PHE A 148 -6.42 1.87 -3.06
C PHE A 148 -6.24 3.09 -2.17
N ASP A 149 -6.35 4.27 -2.74
CA ASP A 149 -6.47 5.50 -1.99
C ASP A 149 -7.95 5.82 -1.76
N ALA A 150 -8.26 6.37 -0.59
CA ALA A 150 -9.59 6.83 -0.28
C ALA A 150 -9.49 8.16 0.47
N PHE A 151 -10.33 9.11 0.08
CA PHE A 151 -10.52 10.27 0.94
C PHE A 151 -11.31 9.82 2.18
N PRO A 152 -10.91 10.25 3.38
CA PRO A 152 -11.73 10.01 4.56
C PRO A 152 -13.13 10.57 4.33
N PRO A 153 -14.18 9.89 4.81
CA PRO A 153 -15.53 10.39 4.71
C PRO A 153 -15.58 11.79 5.35
N ARG A 154 -16.27 12.74 4.70
CA ARG A 154 -16.46 14.06 5.25
C ARG A 154 -17.30 13.94 6.51
N ILE A 155 -16.72 14.30 7.63
CA ILE A 155 -17.47 14.48 8.87
C ILE A 155 -18.08 15.89 8.80
N PRO A 156 -19.39 16.04 8.83
CA PRO A 156 -19.99 17.38 8.83
C PRO A 156 -19.44 18.22 9.99
N GLY A 157 -18.83 19.37 9.68
CA GLY A 157 -18.23 20.28 10.65
C GLY A 157 -16.71 20.08 10.90
N GLU A 158 -16.07 19.05 10.38
CA GLU A 158 -14.62 18.86 10.41
C GLU A 158 -14.04 18.95 9.00
N THR A 159 -13.35 20.05 8.72
CA THR A 159 -12.62 20.23 7.47
C THR A 159 -11.18 20.60 7.75
N PRO A 160 -10.24 19.66 7.80
CA PRO A 160 -8.82 19.98 8.03
C PRO A 160 -8.18 20.81 6.90
N TRP A 161 -8.78 20.85 5.72
CA TRP A 161 -8.26 21.55 4.53
C TRP A 161 -9.31 21.90 3.48
N ALA A 162 -10.54 22.09 3.87
CA ALA A 162 -11.57 22.41 2.90
C ALA A 162 -11.63 23.91 2.67
N ASP A 163 -11.44 24.29 1.42
CA ASP A 163 -12.28 25.36 0.91
C ASP A 163 -13.74 24.93 1.13
N PRO A 164 -14.58 25.80 1.66
CA PRO A 164 -15.97 25.45 1.88
C PRO A 164 -16.58 25.02 0.55
N VAL A 165 -16.93 23.74 0.43
CA VAL A 165 -17.75 23.30 -0.68
C VAL A 165 -19.05 24.06 -0.55
N PRO A 166 -19.50 24.82 -1.56
CA PRO A 166 -20.73 25.56 -1.49
C PRO A 166 -21.87 24.62 -1.10
N ASP A 167 -22.74 25.04 -0.16
CA ASP A 167 -23.86 24.25 0.34
C ASP A 167 -24.80 23.68 -0.75
N LYS A 168 -24.66 24.15 -2.00
CA LYS A 168 -25.40 23.67 -3.18
C LYS A 168 -24.97 22.31 -3.73
N ALA A 169 -23.93 21.67 -3.17
CA ALA A 169 -23.49 20.34 -3.59
C ALA A 169 -24.00 19.22 -2.65
N ILE A 170 -24.89 19.53 -1.71
CA ILE A 170 -25.41 18.60 -0.71
C ILE A 170 -26.95 18.38 -0.83
N GLU A 171 -27.61 18.97 -1.87
CA GLU A 171 -29.01 18.70 -2.15
C GLU A 171 -29.23 17.57 -3.15
#